data_dfefb0622fe62e086463c62045d0778c
#
_entry.id   dfefb0622fe62e086463c62045d0778c
#
_cell.length_a   1.000
_cell.length_b   1.000
_cell.length_c   1.000
_cell.angle_alpha   90.00
_cell.angle_beta   90.00
_cell.angle_gamma   90.00
#
_symmetry.space_group_name_H-M   'P 1'
#
loop_
_entity.id
_entity.type
_entity.pdbx_description
1 polymer ?
#
loop_
_entity_poly.entity_id
_entity_poly.type
_entity_poly.pdbx_seq_one_letter_code
_entity_poly.pdbx_strand_id
1 'polypeptide(L)'
;MAYKVIIMPPAKRRLDMYVYYTLETLKNKQAAKNILTDAKITARRLSKVADALKVCDNPVLRKHGYRKIKFEKHDFVMIYRIHDGQVIVDGMFHELQDYEGIFTNELHLG
;
A
#
# COMPACT_ATOMS: atom_id res chain seq x y z
N MET A 1 2.55 -16.09 -13.03
CA MET A 1 1.19 -15.68 -13.42
C MET A 1 0.90 -14.31 -12.82
N ALA A 2 0.29 -13.42 -13.59
CA ALA A 2 -0.01 -12.08 -13.11
C ALA A 2 -1.35 -12.03 -12.38
N TYR A 3 -1.40 -11.30 -11.27
CA TYR A 3 -2.62 -11.05 -10.53
C TYR A 3 -3.25 -9.74 -10.98
N LYS A 4 -4.57 -9.66 -10.94
CA LYS A 4 -5.26 -8.37 -11.05
C LYS A 4 -5.11 -7.64 -9.72
N VAL A 5 -4.61 -6.40 -9.75
CA VAL A 5 -4.42 -5.57 -8.56
C VAL A 5 -5.58 -4.61 -8.42
N ILE A 6 -6.23 -4.62 -7.28
CA ILE A 6 -7.34 -3.72 -6.95
C ILE A 6 -6.93 -2.89 -5.74
N ILE A 7 -6.93 -1.57 -5.88
CA ILE A 7 -6.66 -0.65 -4.78
C ILE A 7 -8.00 -0.22 -4.19
N MET A 8 -8.25 -0.64 -2.96
CA MET A 8 -9.52 -0.36 -2.30
C MET A 8 -9.61 1.11 -1.87
N PRO A 9 -10.84 1.65 -1.72
CA PRO A 9 -11.03 3.06 -1.39
C PRO A 9 -10.24 3.57 -0.19
N PRO A 10 -10.11 2.87 0.94
CA PRO A 10 -9.30 3.37 2.05
C PRO A 10 -7.83 3.59 1.69
N ALA A 11 -7.24 2.67 0.92
CA ALA A 11 -5.85 2.81 0.46
C ALA A 11 -5.72 3.97 -0.54
N LYS A 12 -6.68 4.08 -1.46
CA LYS A 12 -6.70 5.16 -2.45
C LYS A 12 -6.80 6.53 -1.78
N ARG A 13 -7.64 6.65 -0.76
CA ARG A 13 -7.78 7.91 -0.01
C ARG A 13 -6.48 8.34 0.65
N ARG A 14 -5.72 7.39 1.22
CA ARG A 14 -4.43 7.70 1.83
C ARG A 14 -3.42 8.17 0.79
N LEU A 15 -3.38 7.50 -0.36
CA LEU A 15 -2.51 7.93 -1.45
C LEU A 15 -2.86 9.35 -1.88
N ASP A 16 -4.14 9.63 -2.06
CA ASP A 16 -4.60 10.97 -2.47
C ASP A 16 -4.23 12.03 -1.41
N MET A 17 -4.30 11.69 -0.13
CA MET A 17 -3.88 12.60 0.95
C MET A 17 -2.38 12.93 0.87
N TYR A 18 -1.53 11.94 0.65
CA TYR A 18 -0.09 12.17 0.51
C TYR A 18 0.23 13.02 -0.72
N VAL A 19 -0.43 12.74 -1.83
CA VAL A 19 -0.26 13.51 -3.07
C VAL A 19 -0.72 14.95 -2.87
N TYR A 20 -1.89 15.13 -2.26
CA TYR A 20 -2.45 16.45 -1.98
C TYR A 20 -1.54 17.27 -1.06
N TYR A 21 -1.05 16.65 0.02
CA TYR A 21 -0.11 17.29 0.93
C TYR A 21 1.15 17.78 0.20
N THR A 22 1.72 16.93 -0.65
CA THR A 22 2.92 17.26 -1.41
C THR A 22 2.65 18.40 -2.38
N LEU A 23 1.49 18.38 -3.04
CA LEU A 23 1.11 19.41 -4.02
C LEU A 23 0.80 20.74 -3.36
N GLU A 24 -0.04 20.75 -2.33
CA GLU A 24 -0.61 21.97 -1.74
C GLU A 24 0.22 22.54 -0.60
N THR A 25 0.75 21.69 0.27
CA THR A 25 1.51 22.14 1.45
C THR A 25 2.97 22.33 1.10
N LEU A 26 3.59 21.37 0.44
CA LEU A 26 4.99 21.46 0.04
C LEU A 26 5.20 22.21 -1.28
N LYS A 27 4.11 22.53 -1.99
CA LYS A 27 4.14 23.25 -3.27
C LYS A 27 5.07 22.62 -4.29
N ASN A 28 5.10 21.28 -4.32
CA ASN A 28 5.99 20.54 -5.20
C ASN A 28 5.18 19.64 -6.14
N LYS A 29 4.79 20.23 -7.29
CA LYS A 29 3.98 19.55 -8.28
C LYS A 29 4.68 18.33 -8.88
N GLN A 30 5.98 18.43 -9.14
CA GLN A 30 6.74 17.32 -9.71
C GLN A 30 6.84 16.16 -8.74
N ALA A 31 7.08 16.44 -7.46
CA ALA A 31 7.13 15.40 -6.43
C ALA A 31 5.78 14.69 -6.29
N ALA A 32 4.67 15.44 -6.38
CA ALA A 32 3.32 14.86 -6.33
C ALA A 32 3.10 13.90 -7.50
N LYS A 33 3.50 14.28 -8.69
CA LYS A 33 3.43 13.41 -9.88
C LYS A 33 4.30 12.17 -9.72
N ASN A 34 5.48 12.32 -9.13
CA ASN A 34 6.41 11.21 -8.93
C ASN A 34 5.85 10.17 -7.96
N ILE A 35 5.13 10.60 -6.92
CA ILE A 35 4.46 9.67 -6.00
C ILE A 35 3.41 8.84 -6.74
N LEU A 36 2.58 9.47 -7.58
CA LEU A 36 1.56 8.77 -8.36
C LEU A 36 2.18 7.78 -9.33
N THR A 37 3.25 8.18 -10.01
CA THR A 37 3.97 7.30 -10.94
C THR A 37 4.55 6.10 -10.20
N ASP A 38 5.18 6.34 -9.04
CA ASP A 38 5.77 5.27 -8.23
C ASP A 38 4.69 4.29 -7.74
N ALA A 39 3.52 4.80 -7.33
CA ALA A 39 2.41 3.95 -6.93
C ALA A 39 1.97 3.02 -8.07
N LYS A 40 1.90 3.53 -9.30
CA LYS A 40 1.55 2.73 -10.47
C LYS A 40 2.60 1.67 -10.79
N ILE A 41 3.88 2.04 -10.71
CA ILE A 41 4.99 1.11 -10.95
C ILE A 41 4.97 0.00 -9.88
N THR A 42 4.76 0.38 -8.63
CA THR A 42 4.70 -0.57 -7.50
C THR A 42 3.53 -1.54 -7.67
N ALA A 43 2.34 -1.04 -8.05
CA ALA A 43 1.18 -1.89 -8.29
C ALA A 43 1.42 -2.86 -9.45
N ARG A 44 2.11 -2.41 -10.50
CA ARG A 44 2.45 -3.26 -11.64
C ARG A 44 3.42 -4.36 -11.25
N ARG A 45 4.42 -4.03 -10.44
CA ARG A 45 5.33 -5.04 -9.89
C ARG A 45 4.59 -6.02 -8.98
N LEU A 46 3.69 -5.49 -8.16
CA LEU A 46 2.90 -6.29 -7.24
C LEU A 46 2.08 -7.37 -7.97
N SER A 47 1.55 -7.05 -9.15
CA SER A 47 0.79 -8.03 -9.94
C SER A 47 1.60 -9.28 -10.29
N LYS A 48 2.93 -9.19 -10.27
CA LYS A 48 3.82 -10.29 -10.65
C LYS A 48 4.41 -11.03 -9.47
N VAL A 49 4.61 -10.36 -8.33
CA VAL A 49 5.37 -10.91 -7.21
C VAL A 49 4.57 -11.03 -5.91
N ALA A 50 3.26 -10.82 -5.97
CA ALA A 50 2.43 -10.72 -4.76
C ALA A 50 2.56 -11.93 -3.82
N ASP A 51 2.67 -13.14 -4.35
CA ASP A 51 2.74 -14.37 -3.57
C ASP A 51 4.14 -14.68 -3.04
N ALA A 52 5.15 -13.91 -3.47
CA ALA A 52 6.55 -14.13 -3.07
C ALA A 52 7.03 -13.14 -2.02
N LEU A 53 6.22 -12.14 -1.68
CA LEU A 53 6.64 -11.09 -0.76
C LEU A 53 6.36 -11.44 0.69
N LYS A 54 7.03 -10.71 1.59
CA LYS A 54 6.97 -10.96 3.02
C LYS A 54 5.58 -10.70 3.59
N VAL A 55 5.11 -11.61 4.46
CA VAL A 55 3.90 -11.38 5.26
C VAL A 55 4.18 -10.30 6.31
N CYS A 56 3.12 -9.63 6.77
CA CYS A 56 3.24 -8.63 7.83
C CYS A 56 3.75 -9.26 9.11
N ASP A 57 4.46 -8.46 9.92
CA ASP A 57 5.02 -8.92 11.19
C ASP A 57 3.97 -9.00 12.29
N ASN A 58 2.98 -8.13 12.27
CA ASN A 58 1.90 -8.13 13.25
C ASN A 58 1.15 -9.47 13.21
N PRO A 59 1.01 -10.17 14.34
CA PRO A 59 0.42 -11.51 14.36
C PRO A 59 -1.02 -11.57 13.82
N VAL A 60 -1.81 -10.52 14.07
CA VAL A 60 -3.20 -10.45 13.61
C VAL A 60 -3.23 -10.34 12.08
N LEU A 61 -2.41 -9.46 11.51
CA LEU A 61 -2.33 -9.28 10.06
C LEU A 61 -1.78 -10.53 9.38
N ARG A 62 -0.75 -11.14 9.98
CA ARG A 62 -0.17 -12.38 9.45
C ARG A 62 -1.19 -13.50 9.41
N LYS A 63 -1.98 -13.65 10.47
CA LYS A 63 -3.03 -14.66 10.55
C LYS A 63 -4.07 -14.50 9.43
N HIS A 64 -4.36 -13.26 9.05
CA HIS A 64 -5.32 -12.96 7.99
C HIS A 64 -4.68 -12.92 6.60
N GLY A 65 -3.42 -13.28 6.47
CA GLY A 65 -2.75 -13.41 5.18
C GLY A 65 -2.29 -12.09 4.57
N TYR A 66 -2.23 -11.01 5.34
CA TYR A 66 -1.75 -9.73 4.83
C TYR A 66 -0.25 -9.74 4.60
N ARG A 67 0.13 -9.16 3.48
CA ARG A 67 1.51 -8.97 3.05
C ARG A 67 1.75 -7.49 2.79
N LYS A 68 3.00 -7.12 2.54
CA LYS A 68 3.35 -5.73 2.29
C LYS A 68 4.38 -5.61 1.18
N ILE A 69 4.32 -4.48 0.47
CA ILE A 69 5.30 -4.11 -0.53
C ILE A 69 5.67 -2.65 -0.36
N LYS A 70 6.96 -2.36 -0.38
CA LYS A 70 7.46 -0.99 -0.35
C LYS A 70 7.42 -0.39 -1.75
N PHE A 71 7.12 0.91 -1.87
CA PHE A 71 7.25 1.64 -3.13
C PHE A 71 8.70 1.57 -3.62
N GLU A 72 8.86 1.62 -4.95
CA GLU A 72 10.19 1.51 -5.56
C GLU A 72 11.10 2.68 -5.19
N LYS A 73 10.57 3.91 -5.15
CA LYS A 73 11.37 5.13 -5.01
C LYS A 73 10.98 6.01 -3.83
N HIS A 74 9.86 5.76 -3.19
CA HIS A 74 9.38 6.57 -2.07
C HIS A 74 9.18 5.71 -0.83
N ASP A 75 9.13 6.36 0.33
CA ASP A 75 9.03 5.67 1.62
C ASP A 75 7.57 5.38 1.99
N PHE A 76 6.84 4.77 1.07
CA PHE A 76 5.47 4.32 1.28
C PHE A 76 5.38 2.80 1.18
N VAL A 77 4.36 2.25 1.82
CA VAL A 77 4.11 0.81 1.89
C VAL A 77 2.65 0.54 1.55
N MET A 78 2.41 -0.45 0.70
CA MET A 78 1.07 -0.99 0.47
C MET A 78 0.90 -2.26 1.29
N ILE A 79 -0.22 -2.38 2.00
CA ILE A 79 -0.62 -3.60 2.68
C ILE A 79 -1.72 -4.26 1.87
N TYR A 80 -1.54 -5.53 1.54
CA TYR A 80 -2.43 -6.22 0.63
C TYR A 80 -2.64 -7.67 1.05
N ARG A 81 -3.67 -8.27 0.47
CA ARG A 81 -3.96 -9.70 0.59
C ARG A 81 -4.27 -10.26 -0.78
N ILE A 82 -4.14 -11.58 -0.91
CA ILE A 82 -4.49 -12.29 -2.14
C ILE A 82 -5.80 -13.01 -1.88
N HIS A 83 -6.79 -12.81 -2.74
CA HIS A 83 -8.10 -13.43 -2.62
C HIS A 83 -8.65 -13.72 -4.01
N ASP A 84 -9.01 -14.99 -4.24
CA ASP A 84 -9.59 -15.45 -5.52
C ASP A 84 -8.78 -14.99 -6.75
N GLY A 85 -7.46 -15.16 -6.69
CA GLY A 85 -6.59 -14.79 -7.81
C GLY A 85 -6.39 -13.30 -8.00
N GLN A 86 -6.85 -12.47 -7.07
CA GLN A 86 -6.71 -11.02 -7.11
C GLN A 86 -5.85 -10.55 -5.96
N VAL A 87 -5.12 -9.46 -6.18
CA VAL A 87 -4.39 -8.75 -5.14
C VAL A 87 -5.23 -7.56 -4.71
N ILE A 88 -5.60 -7.53 -3.45
CA ILE A 88 -6.45 -6.48 -2.90
C ILE A 88 -5.60 -5.62 -1.96
N VAL A 89 -5.35 -4.37 -2.37
CA VAL A 89 -4.59 -3.41 -1.56
C VAL A 89 -5.57 -2.69 -0.65
N ASP A 90 -5.52 -3.00 0.64
CA ASP A 90 -6.42 -2.45 1.64
C ASP A 90 -5.84 -1.27 2.40
N GLY A 91 -4.52 -1.13 2.45
CA GLY A 91 -3.86 -0.07 3.19
C GLY A 91 -2.70 0.54 2.42
N MET A 92 -2.42 1.80 2.72
CA MET A 92 -1.27 2.52 2.16
C MET A 92 -0.78 3.51 3.20
N PHE A 93 0.52 3.43 3.54
CA PHE A 93 1.07 4.16 4.68
C PHE A 93 2.47 4.65 4.39
N HIS A 94 2.89 5.67 5.13
CA HIS A 94 4.28 6.08 5.14
C HIS A 94 5.09 5.06 5.95
N GLU A 95 6.25 4.68 5.45
CA GLU A 95 7.09 3.63 6.05
C GLU A 95 7.51 3.93 7.49
N LEU A 96 7.65 5.21 7.83
CA LEU A 96 8.08 5.62 9.16
C LEU A 96 6.98 5.57 10.23
N GLN A 97 5.72 5.38 9.82
CA GLN A 97 4.61 5.20 10.75
C GLN A 97 4.60 3.77 11.30
N ASP A 98 3.94 3.57 12.43
CA ASP A 98 3.58 2.22 12.90
C ASP A 98 2.39 1.72 12.07
N TYR A 99 2.64 1.48 10.78
CA TYR A 99 1.58 1.24 9.82
C TYR A 99 0.84 -0.07 10.08
N GLU A 100 1.51 -1.10 10.57
CA GLU A 100 0.83 -2.38 10.85
C GLU A 100 -0.12 -2.22 12.03
N GLY A 101 0.29 -1.50 13.09
CA GLY A 101 -0.58 -1.21 14.22
C GLY A 101 -1.78 -0.35 13.84
N ILE A 102 -1.54 0.71 13.07
CA ILE A 102 -2.59 1.59 12.59
C ILE A 102 -3.61 0.81 11.75
N PHE A 103 -3.13 0.00 10.82
CA PHE A 103 -3.98 -0.78 9.93
C PHE A 103 -4.81 -1.81 10.70
N THR A 104 -4.19 -2.50 11.67
CA THR A 104 -4.88 -3.47 12.52
C THR A 104 -6.04 -2.81 13.26
N ASN A 105 -5.82 -1.62 13.81
CA ASN A 105 -6.87 -0.87 14.51
C ASN A 105 -8.00 -0.45 13.57
N GLU A 106 -7.68 -0.02 12.35
CA GLU A 106 -8.68 0.40 11.37
C GLU A 106 -9.55 -0.76 10.91
N LEU A 107 -9.00 -1.96 10.83
CA LEU A 107 -9.75 -3.15 10.44
C LEU A 107 -10.61 -3.70 11.57
N HIS A 108 -10.42 -3.25 12.79
CA HIS A 108 -11.10 -3.79 13.97
C HIS A 108 -10.93 -5.31 14.11
N LEU A 109 -9.77 -5.83 13.69
CA LEU A 109 -9.39 -7.22 13.85
C LEU A 109 -8.85 -7.38 15.27
N GLY A 110 -9.63 -7.95 16.12
CA GLY A 110 -9.31 -8.02 17.50
C GLY A 110 -8.79 -9.28 18.02
#